data_a5b3a13100f2445ba5088c6976b486ea
#
_entry.id   a5b3a13100f2445ba5088c6976b486ea
#
_cell.length_a   1.000
_cell.length_b   1.000
_cell.length_c   1.000
_cell.angle_alpha   90.00
_cell.angle_beta   90.00
_cell.angle_gamma   90.00
#
_symmetry.space_group_name_H-M   'P 1'
#
loop_
_entity.id
_entity.type
_entity.pdbx_description
1 polymer ?
#
loop_
_entity_poly.entity_id
_entity_poly.type
_entity_poly.pdbx_seq_one_letter_code
_entity_poly.pdbx_strand_id
1 'polypeptide(L)'
;MKKIVLVVAMVIGGCSAQPPVDAFRLTETSLQDRQLQSRFYETSDETRLLVSGVGALQDMGFTLDETEKTVGLITASKTVDAQDGGQMAALLFLSAFSGVKAQYDNEQTISVSFVTFPSKAKSGYMARISFQRVIRSQEGRINRVETLSEPKLYEEFFDKLSKSVFIEGQSI
;
A
#
# COMPACT_ATOMS: atom_id res chain seq x y z
N MET A 1 31.16 -51.97 -36.70
CA MET A 1 30.75 -51.47 -35.36
C MET A 1 30.38 -49.99 -35.53
N LYS A 2 29.09 -49.72 -35.69
CA LYS A 2 28.56 -48.35 -35.89
C LYS A 2 28.26 -47.73 -34.54
N LYS A 3 29.00 -46.68 -34.19
CA LYS A 3 28.73 -45.89 -32.97
C LYS A 3 27.54 -44.95 -33.23
N ILE A 4 26.38 -45.22 -32.63
CA ILE A 4 25.23 -44.35 -32.63
C ILE A 4 25.48 -43.29 -31.54
N VAL A 5 25.68 -42.04 -31.96
CA VAL A 5 25.75 -40.89 -31.08
C VAL A 5 24.30 -40.37 -30.93
N LEU A 6 23.72 -40.60 -29.77
CA LEU A 6 22.40 -40.10 -29.40
C LEU A 6 22.56 -38.66 -28.90
N VAL A 7 22.23 -37.68 -29.75
CA VAL A 7 22.16 -36.26 -29.34
C VAL A 7 20.82 -36.03 -28.69
N VAL A 8 20.80 -35.93 -27.37
CA VAL A 8 19.64 -35.49 -26.60
C VAL A 8 19.54 -33.97 -26.69
N ALA A 9 18.69 -33.46 -27.53
CA ALA A 9 18.35 -32.04 -27.59
C ALA A 9 17.44 -31.70 -26.37
N MET A 10 18.03 -31.07 -25.38
CA MET A 10 17.33 -30.56 -24.20
C MET A 10 16.56 -29.29 -24.61
N VAL A 11 15.29 -29.43 -24.91
CA VAL A 11 14.38 -28.29 -25.18
C VAL A 11 14.10 -27.59 -23.85
N ILE A 12 14.81 -26.52 -23.59
CA ILE A 12 14.51 -25.60 -22.47
C ILE A 12 13.33 -24.76 -22.90
N GLY A 13 12.12 -25.22 -22.60
CA GLY A 13 10.88 -24.46 -22.73
C GLY A 13 10.85 -23.38 -21.66
N GLY A 14 11.42 -22.21 -21.94
CA GLY A 14 11.25 -21.05 -21.11
C GLY A 14 9.78 -20.60 -21.16
N CYS A 15 9.03 -20.75 -20.08
CA CYS A 15 7.75 -20.08 -19.90
C CYS A 15 7.99 -18.57 -19.83
N SER A 16 7.96 -17.88 -20.96
CA SER A 16 7.85 -16.43 -21.00
C SER A 16 6.38 -16.08 -20.74
N ALA A 17 6.02 -15.91 -19.46
CA ALA A 17 4.78 -15.26 -19.10
C ALA A 17 4.88 -13.78 -19.52
N GLN A 18 4.37 -13.46 -20.71
CA GLN A 18 4.26 -12.07 -21.14
C GLN A 18 3.18 -11.40 -20.29
N PRO A 19 3.50 -10.27 -19.61
CA PRO A 19 2.47 -9.51 -18.92
C PRO A 19 1.41 -9.06 -19.95
N PRO A 20 0.12 -9.02 -19.56
CA PRO A 20 -0.92 -8.55 -20.46
C PRO A 20 -0.58 -7.13 -20.94
N VAL A 21 -0.74 -6.87 -22.23
CA VAL A 21 -0.39 -5.59 -22.88
C VAL A 21 -1.07 -4.38 -22.24
N ASP A 22 -2.15 -4.57 -21.51
CA ASP A 22 -2.90 -3.52 -20.81
C ASP A 22 -2.41 -3.30 -19.36
N ALA A 23 -1.48 -4.12 -18.84
CA ALA A 23 -0.97 -3.99 -17.47
C ALA A 23 -0.30 -2.63 -17.18
N PHE A 24 0.18 -1.94 -18.21
CA PHE A 24 0.84 -0.64 -18.08
C PHE A 24 0.03 0.54 -18.65
N ARG A 25 -1.21 0.28 -19.11
CA ARG A 25 -2.08 1.35 -19.58
C ARG A 25 -2.70 2.09 -18.39
N LEU A 26 -2.48 3.39 -18.33
CA LEU A 26 -3.18 4.26 -17.41
C LEU A 26 -4.62 4.44 -17.88
N THR A 27 -5.57 3.98 -17.09
CA THR A 27 -7.00 4.24 -17.28
C THR A 27 -7.39 5.57 -16.61
N GLU A 28 -8.57 6.12 -16.93
CA GLU A 28 -9.08 7.30 -16.23
C GLU A 28 -9.22 7.06 -14.73
N THR A 29 -9.66 5.86 -14.32
CA THR A 29 -9.69 5.43 -12.92
C THR A 29 -8.32 5.44 -12.28
N SER A 30 -7.26 5.01 -12.98
CA SER A 30 -5.89 5.05 -12.48
C SER A 30 -5.38 6.47 -12.21
N LEU A 31 -5.83 7.47 -12.97
CA LEU A 31 -5.50 8.87 -12.74
C LEU A 31 -6.25 9.44 -11.53
N GLN A 32 -7.54 9.10 -11.39
CA GLN A 32 -8.36 9.47 -10.24
C GLN A 32 -7.79 8.85 -8.95
N ASP A 33 -7.44 7.56 -8.98
CA ASP A 33 -6.80 6.87 -7.85
C ASP A 33 -5.48 7.55 -7.46
N ARG A 34 -4.65 7.94 -8.44
CA ARG A 34 -3.39 8.65 -8.15
C ARG A 34 -3.60 10.03 -7.55
N GLN A 35 -4.65 10.75 -7.95
CA GLN A 35 -5.01 12.04 -7.35
C GLN A 35 -5.46 11.85 -5.90
N LEU A 36 -6.25 10.81 -5.64
CA LEU A 36 -6.69 10.44 -4.30
C LEU A 36 -5.51 10.06 -3.40
N GLN A 37 -4.58 9.29 -3.94
CA GLN A 37 -3.41 8.73 -3.25
C GLN A 37 -2.30 9.74 -2.97
N SER A 38 -2.31 10.94 -3.56
CA SER A 38 -1.15 11.83 -3.55
C SER A 38 -1.52 13.24 -3.10
N ARG A 39 -0.66 13.84 -2.23
CA ARG A 39 -0.72 15.27 -1.88
C ARG A 39 0.66 15.91 -1.93
N PHE A 40 0.68 17.19 -2.29
CA PHE A 40 1.88 18.03 -2.25
C PHE A 40 2.00 18.71 -0.89
N TYR A 41 3.25 18.76 -0.38
CA TYR A 41 3.63 19.47 0.84
C TYR A 41 4.75 20.45 0.53
N GLU A 42 4.53 21.71 0.88
CA GLU A 42 5.52 22.77 0.76
C GLU A 42 6.44 22.73 2.00
N THR A 43 7.39 21.82 1.95
CA THR A 43 8.40 21.63 3.00
C THR A 43 9.75 21.35 2.34
N SER A 44 10.84 21.79 2.99
CA SER A 44 12.21 21.43 2.61
C SER A 44 12.74 20.21 3.37
N ASP A 45 11.99 19.74 4.36
CA ASP A 45 12.38 18.64 5.25
C ASP A 45 11.56 17.37 4.96
N GLU A 46 12.13 16.49 4.14
CA GLU A 46 11.53 15.19 3.84
C GLU A 46 11.46 14.29 5.07
N THR A 47 12.48 14.35 5.94
CA THR A 47 12.51 13.51 7.14
C THR A 47 11.34 13.85 8.06
N ARG A 48 11.04 15.13 8.23
CA ARG A 48 9.85 15.55 8.99
C ARG A 48 8.56 15.04 8.38
N LEU A 49 8.43 15.09 7.06
CA LEU A 49 7.24 14.55 6.39
C LEU A 49 7.10 13.04 6.59
N LEU A 50 8.22 12.29 6.56
CA LEU A 50 8.22 10.85 6.84
C LEU A 50 7.85 10.56 8.30
N VAL A 51 8.44 11.26 9.27
CA VAL A 51 8.13 11.10 10.72
C VAL A 51 6.64 11.39 10.97
N SER A 52 6.12 12.47 10.38
CA SER A 52 4.69 12.78 10.47
C SER A 52 3.82 11.69 9.85
N GLY A 53 4.28 11.06 8.76
CA GLY A 53 3.62 9.91 8.13
C GLY A 53 3.58 8.69 9.05
N VAL A 54 4.68 8.42 9.75
CA VAL A 54 4.73 7.38 10.80
C VAL A 54 3.68 7.63 11.87
N GLY A 55 3.64 8.84 12.42
CA GLY A 55 2.66 9.23 13.44
C GLY A 55 1.22 9.05 12.95
N ALA A 56 0.93 9.55 11.74
CA ALA A 56 -0.41 9.42 11.15
C ALA A 56 -0.84 7.95 10.98
N LEU A 57 0.07 7.06 10.54
CA LEU A 57 -0.21 5.62 10.41
C LEU A 57 -0.45 4.96 11.77
N GLN A 58 0.37 5.29 12.78
CA GLN A 58 0.21 4.78 14.14
C GLN A 58 -1.12 5.26 14.77
N ASP A 59 -1.51 6.52 14.55
CA ASP A 59 -2.80 7.07 14.99
C ASP A 59 -4.01 6.40 14.30
N MET A 60 -3.81 5.81 13.12
CA MET A 60 -4.80 4.98 12.44
C MET A 60 -4.74 3.51 12.87
N GLY A 61 -3.85 3.16 13.82
CA GLY A 61 -3.71 1.83 14.40
C GLY A 61 -2.90 0.86 13.53
N PHE A 62 -2.04 1.37 12.63
CA PHE A 62 -1.10 0.54 11.89
C PHE A 62 0.18 0.30 12.69
N THR A 63 0.74 -0.89 12.52
CA THR A 63 2.08 -1.25 12.99
C THR A 63 3.06 -1.06 11.84
N LEU A 64 4.21 -0.43 12.11
CA LEU A 64 5.25 -0.25 11.10
C LEU A 64 5.93 -1.59 10.82
N ASP A 65 6.08 -1.92 9.54
CA ASP A 65 6.78 -3.12 9.08
C ASP A 65 8.23 -2.76 8.71
N GLU A 66 8.40 -1.71 7.88
CA GLU A 66 9.71 -1.29 7.38
C GLU A 66 9.75 0.23 7.18
N THR A 67 10.92 0.82 7.40
CA THR A 67 11.18 2.24 7.13
C THR A 67 12.52 2.38 6.42
N GLU A 68 12.48 2.81 5.16
CA GLU A 68 13.68 3.02 4.35
C GLU A 68 13.79 4.51 3.97
N LYS A 69 14.61 5.23 4.74
CA LYS A 69 14.76 6.69 4.59
C LYS A 69 15.43 7.09 3.27
N THR A 70 16.33 6.25 2.75
CA THR A 70 17.09 6.56 1.54
C THR A 70 16.19 6.74 0.32
N VAL A 71 15.09 6.01 0.28
CA VAL A 71 14.11 6.06 -0.81
C VAL A 71 12.78 6.69 -0.39
N GLY A 72 12.70 7.20 0.85
CA GLY A 72 11.49 7.85 1.36
C GLY A 72 10.30 6.91 1.51
N LEU A 73 10.52 5.62 1.85
CA LEU A 73 9.50 4.58 1.92
C LEU A 73 9.21 4.17 3.37
N ILE A 74 7.93 4.04 3.69
CA ILE A 74 7.42 3.42 4.91
C ILE A 74 6.38 2.38 4.51
N THR A 75 6.51 1.17 5.04
CA THR A 75 5.46 0.16 4.97
C THR A 75 4.90 -0.10 6.36
N ALA A 76 3.60 -0.34 6.41
CA ALA A 76 2.90 -0.62 7.66
C ALA A 76 1.75 -1.60 7.39
N SER A 77 1.35 -2.31 8.42
CA SER A 77 0.23 -3.25 8.32
C SER A 77 -0.66 -3.21 9.54
N LYS A 78 -1.90 -3.64 9.35
CA LYS A 78 -2.88 -3.83 10.40
C LYS A 78 -3.65 -5.11 10.12
N THR A 79 -3.45 -6.11 10.98
CA THR A 79 -4.23 -7.33 10.93
C THR A 79 -5.58 -7.09 11.59
N VAL A 80 -6.64 -7.55 10.98
CA VAL A 80 -8.01 -7.44 11.46
C VAL A 80 -8.53 -8.84 11.69
N ASP A 81 -8.65 -9.22 12.97
CA ASP A 81 -9.23 -10.50 13.37
C ASP A 81 -10.74 -10.33 13.55
N ALA A 82 -11.51 -11.17 12.87
CA ALA A 82 -12.97 -11.16 12.93
C ALA A 82 -13.52 -11.59 14.31
N GLN A 83 -12.70 -12.18 15.17
CA GLN A 83 -13.12 -12.69 16.48
C GLN A 83 -12.95 -11.67 17.61
N ASP A 84 -12.21 -10.60 17.40
CA ASP A 84 -12.01 -9.55 18.41
C ASP A 84 -13.04 -8.42 18.24
N GLY A 85 -13.88 -8.18 19.25
CA GLY A 85 -14.97 -7.20 19.21
C GLY A 85 -14.49 -5.76 18.96
N GLY A 86 -13.26 -5.40 19.36
CA GLY A 86 -12.66 -4.09 19.06
C GLY A 86 -12.23 -3.98 17.59
N GLN A 87 -11.77 -5.09 17.01
CA GLN A 87 -11.38 -5.16 15.61
C GLN A 87 -12.59 -5.32 14.69
N MET A 88 -13.71 -5.89 15.21
CA MET A 88 -15.00 -5.91 14.52
C MET A 88 -15.47 -4.49 14.19
N ALA A 89 -15.29 -3.52 15.10
CA ALA A 89 -15.64 -2.13 14.84
C ALA A 89 -14.78 -1.53 13.70
N ALA A 90 -13.50 -1.87 13.61
CA ALA A 90 -12.63 -1.45 12.51
C ALA A 90 -13.02 -2.12 11.18
N LEU A 91 -13.43 -3.40 11.21
CA LEU A 91 -13.96 -4.10 10.04
C LEU A 91 -15.30 -3.51 9.58
N LEU A 92 -16.20 -3.21 10.52
CA LEU A 92 -17.47 -2.56 10.21
C LEU A 92 -17.25 -1.15 9.65
N PHE A 93 -16.27 -0.41 10.18
CA PHE A 93 -15.86 0.88 9.63
C PHE A 93 -15.35 0.72 8.18
N LEU A 94 -14.43 -0.21 7.92
CA LEU A 94 -13.92 -0.50 6.58
C LEU A 94 -15.01 -1.06 5.66
N SER A 95 -15.89 -1.94 6.14
CA SER A 95 -16.97 -2.53 5.33
C SER A 95 -18.08 -1.54 5.00
N ALA A 96 -18.36 -0.60 5.90
CA ALA A 96 -19.33 0.48 5.67
C ALA A 96 -18.87 1.41 4.53
N PHE A 97 -17.57 1.52 4.30
CA PHE A 97 -17.00 2.32 3.22
C PHE A 97 -16.72 1.54 1.94
N SER A 98 -16.38 0.25 2.02
CA SER A 98 -15.99 -0.56 0.86
C SER A 98 -17.13 -1.33 0.21
N GLY A 99 -18.32 -1.38 0.82
CA GLY A 99 -19.44 -2.18 0.33
C GLY A 99 -19.18 -3.69 0.24
N VAL A 100 -18.03 -4.16 0.69
CA VAL A 100 -17.61 -5.56 0.67
C VAL A 100 -18.06 -6.23 1.97
N LYS A 101 -18.85 -7.31 1.83
CA LYS A 101 -19.26 -8.13 2.98
C LYS A 101 -18.01 -8.71 3.64
N ALA A 102 -17.84 -8.45 4.94
CA ALA A 102 -16.79 -9.06 5.74
C ALA A 102 -16.94 -10.58 5.68
N GLN A 103 -15.93 -11.27 5.16
CA GLN A 103 -15.85 -12.73 5.17
C GLN A 103 -15.15 -13.15 6.47
N TYR A 104 -15.90 -13.74 7.38
CA TYR A 104 -15.48 -14.01 8.77
C TYR A 104 -14.49 -15.17 8.92
N ASP A 105 -14.23 -15.94 7.87
CA ASP A 105 -13.45 -17.18 7.96
C ASP A 105 -11.96 -17.04 7.62
N ASN A 106 -11.49 -15.84 7.27
CA ASN A 106 -10.13 -15.60 6.81
C ASN A 106 -9.47 -14.42 7.52
N GLU A 107 -8.19 -14.56 7.82
CA GLU A 107 -7.36 -13.46 8.32
C GLU A 107 -7.25 -12.36 7.24
N GLN A 108 -7.56 -11.14 7.62
CA GLN A 108 -7.44 -9.98 6.76
C GLN A 108 -6.36 -9.04 7.27
N THR A 109 -5.43 -8.69 6.40
CA THR A 109 -4.39 -7.70 6.70
C THR A 109 -4.55 -6.51 5.76
N ILE A 110 -4.61 -5.31 6.31
CA ILE A 110 -4.49 -4.08 5.54
C ILE A 110 -3.01 -3.71 5.52
N SER A 111 -2.43 -3.71 4.34
CA SER A 111 -1.04 -3.30 4.10
C SER A 111 -1.02 -1.89 3.51
N VAL A 112 -0.07 -1.09 3.96
CA VAL A 112 0.11 0.30 3.54
C VAL A 112 1.51 0.48 2.97
N SER A 113 1.59 1.24 1.89
CA SER A 113 2.84 1.78 1.39
C SER A 113 2.72 3.30 1.32
N PHE A 114 3.56 4.01 2.09
CA PHE A 114 3.66 5.46 2.10
C PHE A 114 5.02 5.86 1.55
N VAL A 115 5.04 6.75 0.55
CA VAL A 115 6.27 7.17 -0.13
C VAL A 115 6.30 8.68 -0.24
N THR A 116 7.47 9.27 0.03
CA THR A 116 7.75 10.67 -0.26
C THR A 116 8.79 10.80 -1.38
N PHE A 117 8.66 11.83 -2.19
CA PHE A 117 9.63 12.14 -3.26
C PHE A 117 9.59 13.63 -3.62
N PRO A 118 10.71 14.21 -4.10
CA PRO A 118 10.75 15.60 -4.51
C PRO A 118 9.73 15.91 -5.61
N SER A 119 9.01 17.01 -5.48
CA SER A 119 8.10 17.47 -6.52
C SER A 119 8.88 18.04 -7.71
N LYS A 120 8.48 17.65 -8.93
CA LYS A 120 9.07 18.19 -10.18
C LYS A 120 8.54 19.57 -10.57
N ALA A 121 7.38 19.94 -10.04
CA ALA A 121 6.66 21.16 -10.46
C ALA A 121 6.89 22.34 -9.51
N LYS A 122 7.15 22.07 -8.23
CA LYS A 122 7.27 23.09 -7.18
C LYS A 122 8.34 22.67 -6.18
N SER A 123 8.92 23.62 -5.45
CA SER A 123 9.78 23.33 -4.31
C SER A 123 8.96 22.66 -3.20
N GLY A 124 9.37 21.47 -2.78
CA GLY A 124 8.69 20.65 -1.79
C GLY A 124 8.60 19.18 -2.19
N TYR A 125 7.79 18.43 -1.47
CA TYR A 125 7.68 16.98 -1.61
C TYR A 125 6.24 16.53 -1.94
N MET A 126 6.16 15.49 -2.74
CA MET A 126 4.93 14.71 -2.93
C MET A 126 4.89 13.59 -1.90
N ALA A 127 3.78 13.46 -1.20
CA ALA A 127 3.47 12.31 -0.37
C ALA A 127 2.45 11.44 -1.12
N ARG A 128 2.72 10.14 -1.24
CA ARG A 128 1.80 9.16 -1.81
C ARG A 128 1.58 8.03 -0.83
N ILE A 129 0.33 7.64 -0.65
CA ILE A 129 -0.06 6.48 0.13
C ILE A 129 -0.94 5.55 -0.70
N SER A 130 -0.77 4.25 -0.51
CA SER A 130 -1.67 3.23 -1.05
C SER A 130 -2.03 2.22 0.03
N PHE A 131 -3.30 1.83 0.02
CA PHE A 131 -3.82 0.81 0.92
C PHE A 131 -4.21 -0.42 0.13
N GLN A 132 -3.83 -1.59 0.63
CA GLN A 132 -4.18 -2.88 0.05
C GLN A 132 -4.75 -3.79 1.13
N ARG A 133 -5.81 -4.51 0.80
CA ARG A 133 -6.33 -5.58 1.62
C ARG A 133 -5.79 -6.91 1.12
N VAL A 134 -5.14 -7.65 2.00
CA VAL A 134 -4.63 -9.00 1.75
C VAL A 134 -5.47 -9.99 2.55
N ILE A 135 -6.13 -10.89 1.85
CA ILE A 135 -6.95 -11.95 2.46
C ILE A 135 -6.17 -13.26 2.36
N ARG A 136 -5.95 -13.90 3.52
CA ARG A 136 -5.24 -15.17 3.62
C ARG A 136 -6.20 -16.30 3.98
N SER A 137 -5.93 -17.50 3.46
CA SER A 137 -6.62 -18.72 3.92
C SER A 137 -6.12 -19.12 5.31
N GLN A 138 -6.82 -20.08 5.95
CA GLN A 138 -6.40 -20.63 7.23
C GLN A 138 -5.01 -21.30 7.18
N GLU A 139 -4.57 -21.74 5.99
CA GLU A 139 -3.21 -22.27 5.74
C GLU A 139 -2.17 -21.17 5.47
N GLY A 140 -2.52 -19.87 5.62
CA GLY A 140 -1.63 -18.72 5.41
C GLY A 140 -1.38 -18.35 3.95
N ARG A 141 -2.03 -19.02 2.98
CA ARG A 141 -1.88 -18.69 1.56
C ARG A 141 -2.66 -17.42 1.21
N ILE A 142 -2.06 -16.56 0.39
CA ILE A 142 -2.75 -15.36 -0.11
C ILE A 142 -3.82 -15.82 -1.11
N ASN A 143 -5.09 -15.57 -0.76
CA ASN A 143 -6.24 -15.85 -1.62
C ASN A 143 -6.55 -14.65 -2.52
N ARG A 144 -6.40 -13.44 -2.01
CA ARG A 144 -6.80 -12.22 -2.71
C ARG A 144 -6.01 -11.01 -2.23
N VAL A 145 -5.68 -10.13 -3.16
CA VAL A 145 -5.13 -8.79 -2.88
C VAL A 145 -6.01 -7.78 -3.60
N GLU A 146 -6.48 -6.77 -2.88
CA GLU A 146 -7.35 -5.72 -3.39
C GLU A 146 -6.79 -4.35 -3.02
N THR A 147 -6.74 -3.43 -3.98
CA THR A 147 -6.48 -2.03 -3.68
C THR A 147 -7.74 -1.40 -3.08
N LEU A 148 -7.59 -0.70 -1.97
CA LEU A 148 -8.66 0.07 -1.37
C LEU A 148 -8.64 1.48 -1.96
N SER A 149 -9.74 1.89 -2.60
CA SER A 149 -9.86 3.21 -3.27
C SER A 149 -10.93 4.10 -2.62
N GLU A 150 -11.29 3.83 -1.37
CA GLU A 150 -12.28 4.61 -0.62
C GLU A 150 -11.75 6.01 -0.28
N PRO A 151 -12.35 7.10 -0.79
CA PRO A 151 -11.84 8.46 -0.59
C PRO A 151 -11.64 8.85 0.87
N LYS A 152 -12.57 8.46 1.76
CA LYS A 152 -12.51 8.80 3.19
C LYS A 152 -11.28 8.23 3.90
N LEU A 153 -10.80 7.05 3.49
CA LEU A 153 -9.60 6.44 4.06
C LEU A 153 -8.36 7.31 3.77
N TYR A 154 -8.26 7.80 2.54
CA TYR A 154 -7.18 8.69 2.12
C TYR A 154 -7.31 10.08 2.74
N GLU A 155 -8.52 10.63 2.83
CA GLU A 155 -8.81 11.90 3.49
C GLU A 155 -8.38 11.84 4.96
N GLU A 156 -8.77 10.79 5.69
CA GLU A 156 -8.38 10.61 7.09
C GLU A 156 -6.87 10.59 7.27
N PHE A 157 -6.15 9.82 6.44
CA PHE A 157 -4.70 9.77 6.51
C PHE A 157 -4.07 11.15 6.25
N PHE A 158 -4.46 11.80 5.15
CA PHE A 158 -3.87 13.09 4.79
C PHE A 158 -4.23 14.22 5.76
N ASP A 159 -5.37 14.15 6.41
CA ASP A 159 -5.75 15.10 7.46
C ASP A 159 -4.88 14.93 8.70
N LYS A 160 -4.63 13.67 9.14
CA LYS A 160 -3.71 13.37 10.24
C LYS A 160 -2.28 13.77 9.88
N LEU A 161 -1.81 13.43 8.67
CA LEU A 161 -0.48 13.81 8.18
C LEU A 161 -0.31 15.33 8.18
N SER A 162 -1.28 16.08 7.65
CA SER A 162 -1.20 17.54 7.58
C SER A 162 -1.18 18.19 8.96
N LYS A 163 -1.97 17.68 9.91
CA LYS A 163 -1.95 18.14 11.31
C LYS A 163 -0.60 17.87 11.96
N SER A 164 -0.03 16.67 11.79
CA SER A 164 1.27 16.30 12.35
C SER A 164 2.39 17.17 11.79
N VAL A 165 2.45 17.34 10.46
CA VAL A 165 3.45 18.21 9.80
C VAL A 165 3.37 19.65 10.34
N PHE A 166 2.16 20.17 10.58
CA PHE A 166 1.96 21.51 11.12
C PHE A 166 2.43 21.62 12.58
N ILE A 167 2.06 20.67 13.44
CA ILE A 167 2.43 20.66 14.87
C ILE A 167 3.93 20.56 15.02
N GLU A 168 4.59 19.63 14.35
CA GLU A 168 6.05 19.46 14.41
C GLU A 168 6.80 20.69 13.86
N GLY A 169 6.19 21.45 12.97
CA GLY A 169 6.72 22.72 12.47
C GLY A 169 6.75 23.84 13.50
N GLN A 170 5.97 23.72 14.58
CA GLN A 170 5.90 24.70 15.65
C GLN A 170 6.70 24.31 16.90
N SER A 171 7.22 23.09 16.96
CA SER A 171 7.98 22.55 18.11
C SER A 171 9.46 22.89 18.02
N ILE A 172 9.80 24.18 17.79
CA ILE A 172 11.18 24.72 17.83
C ILE A 172 11.33 25.65 19.01
#